data_ab9058176199b2686c04d08450a4fcfa
#
_entry.id   ab9058176199b2686c04d08450a4fcfa
#
_cell.length_a   1.000
_cell.length_b   1.000
_cell.length_c   1.000
_cell.angle_alpha   90.00
_cell.angle_beta   90.00
_cell.angle_gamma   90.00
#
_symmetry.space_group_name_H-M   'P 1'
#
loop_
_entity.id
_entity.type
_entity.pdbx_description
1 polymer ?
#
loop_
_entity_poly.entity_id
_entity_poly.type
_entity_poly.pdbx_seq_one_letter_code
_entity_poly.pdbx_strand_id
1 'polypeptide(L)'
;IDGRNGGDLMRDTSGIHVAARGATVRDCRISGTLFGIYLREAPGASVERCAIEGIPGKDAGEKGSGIHVWNTDGFRLTSNNIAGVRDGFYIQSSPHGEIRGNVARDLRFGLHYMFSDENVFEDNLFENGAAGAALMYSKRIVFRRNRFLHNRGFASVGLLLKSCDEVTAESNLVADNARGLFLEGSTGNRFLRNVIAESDVAVVLYDSCSENRFEQNSFVGNMTPLSLVGRRTDTNFDGNYWSDNEEPDLDGDGRSDRPYRLSSVFDHLRGNLSAADLFTQGFAASALGMAERAFPVLDPLPVEDHAPLVYPPRLDAVPRDSHRQAGPDAAGLAACGIALSAGAATLLKGQR
;
A
#
# COMPACT_ATOMS: atom_id res chain seq x y z
N ILE A 1 11.86 29.07 -1.66
CA ILE A 1 10.91 29.69 -2.62
C ILE A 1 9.55 29.78 -1.93
N ASP A 2 9.00 30.96 -1.84
CA ASP A 2 7.68 31.23 -1.29
C ASP A 2 6.76 31.73 -2.42
N GLY A 3 5.77 30.92 -2.76
CA GLY A 3 4.76 31.24 -3.78
C GLY A 3 3.63 32.15 -3.30
N ARG A 4 3.69 32.61 -2.03
CA ARG A 4 2.70 33.50 -1.38
C ARG A 4 1.27 33.01 -1.49
N ASN A 5 1.10 31.68 -1.44
CA ASN A 5 -0.19 30.98 -1.61
C ASN A 5 -0.89 31.29 -2.95
N GLY A 6 -0.11 31.76 -3.94
CA GLY A 6 -0.56 32.00 -5.31
C GLY A 6 -0.47 30.73 -6.15
N GLY A 7 -1.32 30.63 -7.15
CA GLY A 7 -1.29 29.55 -8.12
C GLY A 7 -2.57 29.60 -8.94
N ASP A 8 -2.42 29.47 -10.23
CA ASP A 8 -3.51 29.40 -11.18
C ASP A 8 -3.54 27.99 -11.76
N LEU A 9 -4.62 27.24 -11.50
CA LEU A 9 -4.84 25.90 -12.03
C LEU A 9 -4.86 25.85 -13.57
N MET A 10 -5.11 27.00 -14.21
CA MET A 10 -5.12 27.13 -15.66
C MET A 10 -3.73 27.41 -16.27
N ARG A 11 -2.72 27.60 -15.42
CA ARG A 11 -1.37 28.01 -15.84
C ARG A 11 -0.32 27.19 -15.12
N ASP A 12 -0.23 25.96 -15.14
CA ASP A 12 0.83 25.08 -14.60
C ASP A 12 1.92 25.79 -13.77
N THR A 13 1.49 26.68 -12.85
CA THR A 13 2.42 27.50 -12.05
C THR A 13 3.17 26.66 -11.05
N SER A 14 4.48 26.64 -11.14
CA SER A 14 5.36 25.86 -10.25
C SER A 14 6.40 26.74 -9.56
N GLY A 15 6.84 26.30 -8.38
CA GLY A 15 7.98 26.94 -7.68
C GLY A 15 9.27 26.82 -8.49
N ILE A 16 9.51 25.64 -9.07
CA ILE A 16 10.63 25.38 -9.99
C ILE A 16 10.09 24.59 -11.17
N HIS A 17 10.36 25.10 -12.38
CA HIS A 17 10.07 24.38 -13.63
C HIS A 17 11.37 23.94 -14.29
N VAL A 18 11.50 22.65 -14.56
CA VAL A 18 12.67 22.05 -15.19
C VAL A 18 12.28 21.46 -16.53
N ALA A 19 12.91 21.96 -17.59
CA ALA A 19 12.75 21.47 -18.97
C ALA A 19 14.11 21.16 -19.63
N ALA A 20 15.11 20.81 -18.82
CA ALA A 20 16.46 20.55 -19.29
C ALA A 20 16.92 19.14 -18.92
N ARG A 21 17.55 18.46 -19.88
CA ARG A 21 18.13 17.11 -19.69
C ARG A 21 19.18 17.13 -18.58
N GLY A 22 19.13 16.15 -17.67
CA GLY A 22 20.13 15.94 -16.63
C GLY A 22 20.20 17.04 -15.57
N ALA A 23 19.21 17.94 -15.53
CA ALA A 23 19.18 18.99 -14.52
C ALA A 23 18.99 18.44 -13.12
N THR A 24 19.59 19.09 -12.13
CA THR A 24 19.47 18.72 -10.71
C THR A 24 18.90 19.88 -9.90
N VAL A 25 17.81 19.59 -9.17
CA VAL A 25 17.24 20.48 -8.15
C VAL A 25 17.52 19.85 -6.79
N ARG A 26 18.20 20.57 -5.90
CA ARG A 26 18.54 20.00 -4.59
C ARG A 26 18.53 21.01 -3.48
N ASP A 27 18.33 20.52 -2.25
CA ASP A 27 18.44 21.28 -1.01
C ASP A 27 17.53 22.53 -1.02
N CYS A 28 16.33 22.42 -1.63
CA CYS A 28 15.39 23.52 -1.77
C CYS A 28 14.24 23.40 -0.76
N ARG A 29 13.78 24.53 -0.22
CA ARG A 29 12.51 24.64 0.48
C ARG A 29 11.53 25.43 -0.38
N ILE A 30 10.35 24.85 -0.65
CA ILE A 30 9.31 25.43 -1.52
C ILE A 30 7.99 25.37 -0.75
N SER A 31 7.28 26.50 -0.68
CA SER A 31 5.98 26.57 -0.01
C SER A 31 5.03 27.50 -0.76
N GLY A 32 3.73 27.30 -0.57
CA GLY A 32 2.70 28.20 -1.07
C GLY A 32 2.61 28.30 -2.59
N THR A 33 3.04 27.27 -3.32
CA THR A 33 2.96 27.18 -4.79
C THR A 33 1.91 26.13 -5.20
N LEU A 34 1.36 26.25 -6.42
CA LEU A 34 0.44 25.24 -6.93
C LEU A 34 1.16 23.91 -7.15
N PHE A 35 2.23 23.88 -7.97
CA PHE A 35 3.17 22.77 -8.06
C PHE A 35 4.47 23.17 -7.37
N GLY A 36 5.03 22.26 -6.57
CA GLY A 36 6.32 22.51 -5.96
C GLY A 36 7.43 22.53 -7.01
N ILE A 37 7.72 21.37 -7.60
CA ILE A 37 8.71 21.20 -8.67
C ILE A 37 8.02 20.49 -9.84
N TYR A 38 8.20 21.02 -11.05
CA TYR A 38 7.68 20.41 -12.27
C TYR A 38 8.83 20.01 -13.19
N LEU A 39 9.01 18.71 -13.40
CA LEU A 39 9.91 18.14 -14.41
C LEU A 39 9.08 17.87 -15.67
N ARG A 40 9.32 18.61 -16.72
CA ARG A 40 8.61 18.49 -17.99
C ARG A 40 9.60 18.21 -19.12
N GLU A 41 9.49 17.04 -19.75
CA GLU A 41 10.39 16.67 -20.84
C GLU A 41 11.87 16.85 -20.50
N ALA A 42 12.24 16.46 -19.26
CA ALA A 42 13.56 16.68 -18.68
C ALA A 42 14.30 15.33 -18.41
N PRO A 43 14.63 14.54 -19.44
CA PRO A 43 15.19 13.21 -19.26
C PRO A 43 16.47 13.22 -18.40
N GLY A 44 16.56 12.29 -17.45
CA GLY A 44 17.67 12.19 -16.53
C GLY A 44 17.72 13.26 -15.43
N ALA A 45 16.67 14.08 -15.29
CA ALA A 45 16.62 15.10 -14.23
C ALA A 45 16.51 14.45 -12.84
N SER A 46 17.03 15.15 -11.82
CA SER A 46 16.97 14.71 -10.42
C SER A 46 16.44 15.78 -9.50
N VAL A 47 15.70 15.33 -8.46
CA VAL A 47 15.24 16.18 -7.34
C VAL A 47 15.68 15.52 -6.04
N GLU A 48 16.47 16.24 -5.23
CA GLU A 48 17.13 15.66 -4.08
C GLU A 48 16.99 16.54 -2.84
N ARG A 49 16.63 15.96 -1.69
CA ARG A 49 16.57 16.64 -0.38
C ARG A 49 15.81 17.96 -0.40
N CYS A 50 14.69 17.99 -1.14
CA CYS A 50 13.81 19.14 -1.17
C CYS A 50 12.66 18.97 -0.18
N ALA A 51 12.29 20.06 0.50
CA ALA A 51 11.12 20.15 1.36
C ALA A 51 10.04 20.97 0.65
N ILE A 52 8.86 20.36 0.46
CA ILE A 52 7.75 20.97 -0.27
C ILE A 52 6.51 20.99 0.61
N GLU A 53 5.97 22.17 0.85
CA GLU A 53 4.74 22.39 1.61
C GLU A 53 3.67 23.02 0.72
N GLY A 54 2.47 22.45 0.74
CA GLY A 54 1.33 22.95 -0.03
C GLY A 54 0.81 24.30 0.47
N ILE A 55 -0.26 24.78 -0.16
CA ILE A 55 -0.96 26.01 0.22
C ILE A 55 -1.86 25.69 1.41
N PRO A 56 -1.64 26.30 2.59
CA PRO A 56 -2.48 26.07 3.77
C PRO A 56 -3.91 26.59 3.54
N GLY A 57 -4.91 25.95 4.18
CA GLY A 57 -6.30 26.39 4.18
C GLY A 57 -7.07 26.21 2.86
N LYS A 58 -6.46 25.69 1.80
CA LYS A 58 -7.15 25.32 0.58
C LYS A 58 -7.63 23.87 0.57
N ASP A 59 -8.75 23.60 -0.07
CA ASP A 59 -9.23 22.26 -0.31
C ASP A 59 -8.32 21.48 -1.27
N ALA A 60 -8.35 20.14 -1.19
CA ALA A 60 -7.50 19.29 -2.03
C ALA A 60 -7.67 19.56 -3.53
N GLY A 61 -8.89 19.91 -3.98
CA GLY A 61 -9.18 20.26 -5.37
C GLY A 61 -8.50 21.54 -5.89
N GLU A 62 -8.13 22.43 -4.99
CA GLU A 62 -7.49 23.72 -5.30
C GLU A 62 -5.96 23.66 -5.19
N LYS A 63 -5.40 22.51 -4.77
CA LYS A 63 -3.96 22.27 -4.64
C LYS A 63 -3.43 21.50 -5.84
N GLY A 64 -2.15 21.65 -6.14
CA GLY A 64 -1.43 20.86 -7.13
C GLY A 64 -0.55 19.79 -6.49
N SER A 65 0.42 19.30 -7.24
CA SER A 65 1.34 18.26 -6.81
C SER A 65 2.62 18.82 -6.18
N GLY A 66 3.22 18.07 -5.25
CA GLY A 66 4.53 18.41 -4.71
C GLY A 66 5.62 18.33 -5.76
N ILE A 67 5.83 17.15 -6.33
CA ILE A 67 6.70 16.94 -7.48
C ILE A 67 5.86 16.37 -8.62
N HIS A 68 5.82 17.08 -9.74
CA HIS A 68 5.12 16.70 -10.95
C HIS A 68 6.14 16.28 -12.01
N VAL A 69 6.02 15.04 -12.51
CA VAL A 69 6.92 14.49 -13.54
C VAL A 69 6.08 14.11 -14.75
N TRP A 70 6.35 14.77 -15.86
CA TRP A 70 5.62 14.56 -17.11
C TRP A 70 6.57 14.35 -18.28
N ASN A 71 6.35 13.25 -19.02
CA ASN A 71 7.13 12.89 -20.21
C ASN A 71 8.66 12.98 -19.99
N THR A 72 9.11 12.42 -18.86
CA THR A 72 10.51 12.53 -18.39
C THR A 72 11.07 11.13 -18.13
N ASP A 73 11.96 10.68 -18.99
CA ASP A 73 12.61 9.38 -18.92
C ASP A 73 13.81 9.40 -17.96
N GLY A 74 14.00 8.33 -17.17
CA GLY A 74 15.20 8.11 -16.34
C GLY A 74 15.39 9.13 -15.22
N PHE A 75 14.33 9.72 -14.68
CA PHE A 75 14.39 10.69 -13.59
C PHE A 75 14.74 10.06 -12.25
N ARG A 76 15.22 10.88 -11.29
CA ARG A 76 15.52 10.46 -9.91
C ARG A 76 14.91 11.41 -8.89
N LEU A 77 14.17 10.85 -7.92
CA LEU A 77 13.58 11.58 -6.79
C LEU A 77 14.10 10.96 -5.49
N THR A 78 14.94 11.69 -4.75
CA THR A 78 15.64 11.10 -3.60
C THR A 78 15.52 11.97 -2.36
N SER A 79 15.10 11.38 -1.24
CA SER A 79 15.09 12.01 0.09
C SER A 79 14.29 13.33 0.15
N ASN A 80 13.22 13.45 -0.61
CA ASN A 80 12.34 14.61 -0.58
C ASN A 80 11.27 14.44 0.50
N ASN A 81 10.84 15.55 1.10
CA ASN A 81 9.79 15.60 2.11
C ASN A 81 8.65 16.51 1.61
N ILE A 82 7.47 15.91 1.41
CA ILE A 82 6.32 16.57 0.81
C ILE A 82 5.12 16.47 1.74
N ALA A 83 4.46 17.59 2.01
CA ALA A 83 3.27 17.62 2.85
C ALA A 83 2.25 18.66 2.37
N GLY A 84 0.95 18.41 2.69
CA GLY A 84 -0.10 19.41 2.53
C GLY A 84 -0.42 19.83 1.09
N VAL A 85 0.09 19.15 0.08
CA VAL A 85 -0.27 19.31 -1.35
C VAL A 85 -1.43 18.39 -1.71
N ARG A 86 -1.94 18.42 -2.95
CA ARG A 86 -2.97 17.48 -3.40
C ARG A 86 -2.38 16.08 -3.57
N ASP A 87 -1.39 15.94 -4.42
CA ASP A 87 -0.69 14.69 -4.69
C ASP A 87 0.80 14.88 -4.41
N GLY A 88 1.43 13.99 -3.62
CA GLY A 88 2.84 14.10 -3.26
C GLY A 88 3.72 14.07 -4.52
N PHE A 89 3.63 12.95 -5.21
CA PHE A 89 4.25 12.73 -6.50
C PHE A 89 3.15 12.48 -7.53
N TYR A 90 3.18 13.24 -8.61
CA TYR A 90 2.37 12.98 -9.80
C TYR A 90 3.32 12.59 -10.94
N ILE A 91 3.23 11.35 -11.42
CA ILE A 91 4.14 10.82 -12.45
C ILE A 91 3.32 10.31 -13.61
N GLN A 92 3.54 10.86 -14.79
CA GLN A 92 2.83 10.49 -16.00
C GLN A 92 3.77 10.40 -17.20
N SER A 93 3.61 9.32 -17.99
CA SER A 93 4.38 9.08 -19.22
C SER A 93 5.91 9.19 -19.00
N SER A 94 6.38 8.70 -17.86
CA SER A 94 7.76 8.90 -17.38
C SER A 94 8.36 7.58 -16.91
N PRO A 95 8.95 6.78 -17.81
CA PRO A 95 9.52 5.48 -17.47
C PRO A 95 10.94 5.57 -16.88
N HIS A 96 11.46 4.42 -16.41
CA HIS A 96 12.83 4.19 -15.93
C HIS A 96 13.27 5.13 -14.79
N GLY A 97 12.31 5.58 -13.97
CA GLY A 97 12.58 6.46 -12.84
C GLY A 97 13.01 5.71 -11.59
N GLU A 98 13.79 6.37 -10.73
CA GLU A 98 14.18 5.89 -9.41
C GLU A 98 13.65 6.83 -8.33
N ILE A 99 12.81 6.31 -7.43
CA ILE A 99 12.15 7.08 -6.38
C ILE A 99 12.53 6.45 -5.03
N ARG A 100 13.43 7.11 -4.26
CA ARG A 100 14.05 6.50 -3.08
C ARG A 100 14.04 7.40 -1.85
N GLY A 101 13.69 6.84 -0.69
CA GLY A 101 13.83 7.50 0.61
C GLY A 101 12.98 8.77 0.76
N ASN A 102 11.90 8.90 0.02
CA ASN A 102 11.03 10.06 0.10
C ASN A 102 9.94 9.90 1.16
N VAL A 103 9.45 11.02 1.66
CA VAL A 103 8.31 11.09 2.58
C VAL A 103 7.21 11.95 1.95
N ALA A 104 6.00 11.40 1.85
CA ALA A 104 4.82 12.09 1.37
C ALA A 104 3.66 11.86 2.34
N ARG A 105 3.14 12.95 2.95
CA ARG A 105 2.15 12.85 4.03
C ARG A 105 1.09 13.95 3.99
N ASP A 106 -0.09 13.65 4.58
CA ASP A 106 -1.21 14.57 4.70
C ASP A 106 -1.71 15.05 3.32
N LEU A 107 -2.01 14.10 2.44
CA LEU A 107 -2.26 14.31 1.01
C LEU A 107 -3.54 13.60 0.56
N ARG A 108 -4.01 13.92 -0.64
CA ARG A 108 -4.99 13.06 -1.31
C ARG A 108 -4.33 11.74 -1.74
N PHE A 109 -3.28 11.81 -2.55
CA PHE A 109 -2.47 10.67 -2.96
C PHE A 109 -0.99 10.93 -2.64
N GLY A 110 -0.35 10.01 -1.93
CA GLY A 110 1.10 10.03 -1.76
C GLY A 110 1.80 9.92 -3.11
N LEU A 111 1.37 8.95 -3.92
CA LEU A 111 1.79 8.74 -5.29
C LEU A 111 0.56 8.62 -6.21
N HIS A 112 0.44 9.50 -7.18
CA HIS A 112 -0.50 9.42 -8.30
C HIS A 112 0.27 9.14 -9.59
N TYR A 113 0.02 7.98 -10.20
CA TYR A 113 0.93 7.42 -11.19
C TYR A 113 0.19 6.78 -12.36
N MET A 114 0.59 7.12 -13.58
CA MET A 114 -0.04 6.52 -14.77
C MET A 114 0.86 6.52 -16.01
N PHE A 115 0.63 5.53 -16.87
CA PHE A 115 1.30 5.40 -18.17
C PHE A 115 2.83 5.47 -18.08
N SER A 116 3.41 4.88 -17.05
CA SER A 116 4.84 4.97 -16.79
C SER A 116 5.36 3.57 -16.40
N ASP A 117 6.21 3.00 -17.21
CA ASP A 117 6.71 1.65 -17.02
C ASP A 117 8.10 1.63 -16.35
N GLU A 118 8.46 0.49 -15.77
CA GLU A 118 9.84 0.18 -15.36
C GLU A 118 10.43 1.16 -14.33
N ASN A 119 9.60 1.69 -13.45
CA ASN A 119 10.04 2.55 -12.35
C ASN A 119 10.29 1.75 -11.06
N VAL A 120 11.23 2.23 -10.24
CA VAL A 120 11.63 1.60 -8.98
C VAL A 120 11.35 2.54 -7.82
N PHE A 121 10.57 2.06 -6.84
CA PHE A 121 10.24 2.74 -5.60
C PHE A 121 10.87 2.00 -4.43
N GLU A 122 11.81 2.64 -3.71
CA GLU A 122 12.49 2.01 -2.57
C GLU A 122 12.53 2.94 -1.36
N ASP A 123 12.28 2.34 -0.18
CA ASP A 123 12.44 3.01 1.11
C ASP A 123 11.60 4.30 1.27
N ASN A 124 10.47 4.42 0.56
CA ASN A 124 9.59 5.58 0.66
C ASN A 124 8.54 5.40 1.75
N LEU A 125 8.07 6.53 2.30
CA LEU A 125 6.93 6.59 3.22
C LEU A 125 5.78 7.38 2.57
N PHE A 126 4.60 6.77 2.53
CA PHE A 126 3.35 7.36 2.07
C PHE A 126 2.32 7.22 3.20
N GLU A 127 1.96 8.33 3.85
CA GLU A 127 1.11 8.27 5.03
C GLU A 127 0.01 9.33 5.08
N ASN A 128 -1.07 9.05 5.80
CA ASN A 128 -2.18 9.96 6.07
C ASN A 128 -2.82 10.51 4.78
N GLY A 129 -3.10 9.64 3.81
CA GLY A 129 -3.72 10.02 2.55
C GLY A 129 -5.05 9.32 2.30
N ALA A 130 -5.74 9.72 1.24
CA ALA A 130 -6.81 8.90 0.67
C ALA A 130 -6.25 7.68 -0.05
N ALA A 131 -5.05 7.79 -0.65
CA ALA A 131 -4.28 6.64 -1.08
C ALA A 131 -2.79 6.87 -0.80
N GLY A 132 -2.11 5.85 -0.28
CA GLY A 132 -0.65 5.85 -0.20
C GLY A 132 -0.05 5.91 -1.59
N ALA A 133 -0.41 4.96 -2.46
CA ALA A 133 -0.07 4.99 -3.87
C ALA A 133 -1.24 4.50 -4.74
N ALA A 134 -1.49 5.20 -5.84
CA ALA A 134 -2.49 4.86 -6.85
C ALA A 134 -1.82 4.77 -8.23
N LEU A 135 -1.64 3.54 -8.72
CA LEU A 135 -1.01 3.25 -10.00
C LEU A 135 -2.06 2.82 -11.02
N MET A 136 -1.92 3.35 -12.22
CA MET A 136 -2.83 3.05 -13.32
C MET A 136 -2.08 2.85 -14.64
N TYR A 137 -2.51 1.87 -15.43
CA TYR A 137 -2.08 1.67 -16.82
C TYR A 137 -0.56 1.60 -16.99
N SER A 138 0.11 0.80 -16.18
CA SER A 138 1.56 0.73 -16.14
C SER A 138 2.05 -0.69 -15.84
N LYS A 139 3.27 -1.02 -16.19
CA LYS A 139 3.82 -2.36 -16.02
C LYS A 139 5.28 -2.37 -15.59
N ARG A 140 5.72 -3.53 -15.06
CA ARG A 140 7.09 -3.79 -14.60
C ARG A 140 7.59 -2.79 -13.57
N ILE A 141 6.72 -2.45 -12.61
CA ILE A 141 7.04 -1.55 -11.49
C ILE A 141 7.58 -2.36 -10.33
N VAL A 142 8.57 -1.82 -9.62
CA VAL A 142 9.14 -2.46 -8.44
C VAL A 142 8.92 -1.59 -7.20
N PHE A 143 8.31 -2.17 -6.18
CA PHE A 143 8.18 -1.57 -4.84
C PHE A 143 8.99 -2.40 -3.85
N ARG A 144 10.02 -1.82 -3.21
CA ARG A 144 10.81 -2.48 -2.17
C ARG A 144 10.89 -1.64 -0.91
N ARG A 145 10.63 -2.25 0.24
CA ARG A 145 10.79 -1.62 1.57
C ARG A 145 10.07 -0.29 1.72
N ASN A 146 8.99 -0.07 0.97
CA ASN A 146 8.15 1.10 1.15
C ASN A 146 7.18 0.90 2.32
N ARG A 147 6.68 2.01 2.84
CA ARG A 147 5.69 2.05 3.91
C ARG A 147 4.46 2.81 3.43
N PHE A 148 3.29 2.18 3.51
CA PHE A 148 1.98 2.73 3.16
C PHE A 148 1.13 2.70 4.43
N LEU A 149 1.06 3.82 5.14
CA LEU A 149 0.56 3.85 6.52
C LEU A 149 -0.61 4.81 6.69
N HIS A 150 -1.56 4.43 7.56
CA HIS A 150 -2.63 5.31 8.07
C HIS A 150 -3.47 5.95 6.96
N ASN A 151 -3.67 5.28 5.81
CA ASN A 151 -4.53 5.79 4.76
C ASN A 151 -5.97 5.37 5.08
N ARG A 152 -6.68 6.23 5.82
CA ARG A 152 -8.02 5.99 6.35
C ARG A 152 -9.06 6.87 5.68
N GLY A 153 -10.27 6.34 5.50
CA GLY A 153 -11.43 7.00 4.89
C GLY A 153 -12.24 6.04 4.04
N PHE A 154 -13.42 6.43 3.63
CA PHE A 154 -14.41 5.55 2.97
C PHE A 154 -13.87 4.77 1.75
N ALA A 155 -13.02 5.39 0.93
CA ALA A 155 -12.44 4.78 -0.26
C ALA A 155 -10.90 4.68 -0.19
N SER A 156 -10.32 4.84 1.01
CA SER A 156 -8.87 4.91 1.18
C SER A 156 -8.19 3.56 0.98
N VAL A 157 -6.92 3.62 0.53
CA VAL A 157 -6.13 2.44 0.22
C VAL A 157 -4.63 2.67 0.47
N GLY A 158 -3.92 1.64 0.92
CA GLY A 158 -2.46 1.67 1.00
C GLY A 158 -1.82 1.69 -0.38
N LEU A 159 -2.01 0.63 -1.17
CA LEU A 159 -1.50 0.49 -2.53
C LEU A 159 -2.60 0.03 -3.48
N LEU A 160 -2.90 0.84 -4.49
CA LEU A 160 -3.86 0.54 -5.55
C LEU A 160 -3.15 0.27 -6.86
N LEU A 161 -3.50 -0.85 -7.49
CA LEU A 161 -3.08 -1.25 -8.84
C LEU A 161 -4.33 -1.37 -9.72
N LYS A 162 -4.45 -0.51 -10.73
CA LYS A 162 -5.52 -0.56 -11.72
C LYS A 162 -4.94 -0.68 -13.12
N SER A 163 -5.22 -1.79 -13.79
CA SER A 163 -4.61 -2.11 -15.09
C SER A 163 -3.08 -2.01 -15.04
N CYS A 164 -2.50 -2.64 -14.01
CA CYS A 164 -1.04 -2.68 -13.80
C CYS A 164 -0.55 -4.13 -13.85
N ASP A 165 0.42 -4.40 -14.71
CA ASP A 165 0.92 -5.74 -14.95
C ASP A 165 2.38 -5.91 -14.54
N GLU A 166 2.75 -7.14 -14.17
CA GLU A 166 4.13 -7.49 -13.84
C GLU A 166 4.77 -6.61 -12.74
N VAL A 167 3.94 -6.13 -11.79
CA VAL A 167 4.43 -5.38 -10.63
C VAL A 167 5.04 -6.35 -9.62
N THR A 168 6.21 -6.00 -9.09
CA THR A 168 6.83 -6.71 -7.98
C THR A 168 6.78 -5.83 -6.72
N ALA A 169 6.07 -6.28 -5.70
CA ALA A 169 6.05 -5.64 -4.38
C ALA A 169 6.74 -6.56 -3.37
N GLU A 170 7.89 -6.14 -2.84
CA GLU A 170 8.74 -6.95 -1.97
C GLU A 170 9.09 -6.21 -0.68
N SER A 171 8.93 -6.89 0.46
CA SER A 171 9.34 -6.39 1.78
C SER A 171 8.73 -5.03 2.15
N ASN A 172 7.53 -4.71 1.67
CA ASN A 172 6.84 -3.47 2.02
C ASN A 172 6.01 -3.65 3.30
N LEU A 173 5.78 -2.55 4.01
CA LEU A 173 4.83 -2.46 5.11
C LEU A 173 3.58 -1.69 4.66
N VAL A 174 2.45 -2.35 4.71
CA VAL A 174 1.12 -1.79 4.39
C VAL A 174 0.27 -1.92 5.65
N ALA A 175 0.14 -0.85 6.43
CA ALA A 175 -0.49 -0.99 7.74
C ALA A 175 -1.46 0.14 8.06
N ASP A 176 -2.49 -0.20 8.84
CA ASP A 176 -3.53 0.72 9.32
C ASP A 176 -4.18 1.51 8.17
N ASN A 177 -4.59 0.79 7.11
CA ASN A 177 -5.30 1.36 5.98
C ASN A 177 -6.77 0.90 5.98
N ALA A 178 -7.68 1.63 5.35
CA ALA A 178 -9.04 1.12 5.15
C ALA A 178 -9.01 -0.13 4.23
N ARG A 179 -8.19 -0.07 3.18
CA ARG A 179 -7.85 -1.22 2.34
C ARG A 179 -6.34 -1.28 2.22
N GLY A 180 -5.74 -2.44 2.51
CA GLY A 180 -4.30 -2.60 2.38
C GLY A 180 -3.87 -2.53 0.92
N LEU A 181 -4.27 -3.53 0.15
CA LEU A 181 -4.00 -3.66 -1.29
C LEU A 181 -5.33 -3.65 -2.06
N PHE A 182 -5.32 -3.04 -3.24
CA PHE A 182 -6.48 -3.01 -4.13
C PHE A 182 -6.02 -3.31 -5.56
N LEU A 183 -6.55 -4.37 -6.17
CA LEU A 183 -6.19 -4.81 -7.51
C LEU A 183 -7.44 -4.87 -8.40
N GLU A 184 -7.40 -4.18 -9.55
CA GLU A 184 -8.44 -4.18 -10.57
C GLU A 184 -7.80 -4.30 -11.96
N GLY A 185 -8.21 -5.29 -12.76
CA GLY A 185 -7.73 -5.49 -14.13
C GLY A 185 -6.21 -5.64 -14.25
N SER A 186 -5.58 -6.25 -13.26
CA SER A 186 -4.12 -6.29 -13.12
C SER A 186 -3.61 -7.73 -13.16
N THR A 187 -2.56 -7.99 -13.94
CA THR A 187 -2.13 -9.35 -14.28
C THR A 187 -0.64 -9.59 -13.96
N GLY A 188 -0.32 -10.80 -13.50
CA GLY A 188 1.06 -11.27 -13.35
C GLY A 188 1.84 -10.55 -12.24
N ASN A 189 1.17 -9.93 -11.28
CA ASN A 189 1.83 -9.22 -10.21
C ASN A 189 2.30 -10.17 -9.10
N ARG A 190 3.42 -9.84 -8.48
CA ARG A 190 4.01 -10.63 -7.40
C ARG A 190 4.17 -9.82 -6.12
N PHE A 191 3.57 -10.31 -5.05
CA PHE A 191 3.67 -9.78 -3.70
C PHE A 191 4.47 -10.76 -2.84
N LEU A 192 5.69 -10.37 -2.44
CA LEU A 192 6.62 -11.24 -1.75
C LEU A 192 7.10 -10.62 -0.44
N ARG A 193 6.99 -11.36 0.67
CA ARG A 193 7.51 -10.94 1.98
C ARG A 193 7.04 -9.56 2.45
N ASN A 194 5.82 -9.15 2.07
CA ASN A 194 5.23 -7.92 2.59
C ASN A 194 4.55 -8.17 3.93
N VAL A 195 4.41 -7.12 4.73
CA VAL A 195 3.51 -7.11 5.89
C VAL A 195 2.29 -6.29 5.55
N ILE A 196 1.13 -6.91 5.60
CA ILE A 196 -0.17 -6.28 5.46
C ILE A 196 -0.90 -6.39 6.79
N ALA A 197 -1.05 -5.27 7.52
CA ALA A 197 -1.48 -5.31 8.90
C ALA A 197 -2.57 -4.29 9.23
N GLU A 198 -3.41 -4.63 10.22
CA GLU A 198 -4.38 -3.72 10.86
C GLU A 198 -5.28 -2.95 9.88
N SER A 199 -5.55 -3.53 8.72
CA SER A 199 -6.44 -2.96 7.70
C SER A 199 -7.85 -3.52 7.85
N ASP A 200 -8.88 -2.73 7.46
CA ASP A 200 -10.25 -3.24 7.49
C ASP A 200 -10.40 -4.36 6.46
N VAL A 201 -9.77 -4.20 5.28
CA VAL A 201 -9.61 -5.28 4.29
C VAL A 201 -8.15 -5.37 3.88
N ALA A 202 -7.52 -6.54 4.04
CA ALA A 202 -6.13 -6.72 3.65
C ALA A 202 -5.94 -6.63 2.13
N VAL A 203 -6.74 -7.37 1.36
CA VAL A 203 -6.70 -7.39 -0.10
C VAL A 203 -8.09 -7.26 -0.68
N VAL A 204 -8.31 -6.26 -1.53
CA VAL A 204 -9.47 -6.17 -2.42
C VAL A 204 -9.03 -6.62 -3.81
N LEU A 205 -9.69 -7.64 -4.35
CA LEU A 205 -9.32 -8.28 -5.60
C LEU A 205 -10.53 -8.39 -6.51
N TYR A 206 -10.41 -7.86 -7.73
CA TYR A 206 -11.44 -8.02 -8.76
C TYR A 206 -11.21 -9.29 -9.59
N ASP A 207 -12.29 -9.90 -10.07
CA ASP A 207 -12.23 -11.08 -10.95
C ASP A 207 -11.66 -10.80 -12.35
N SER A 208 -11.43 -9.53 -12.66
CA SER A 208 -10.67 -9.10 -13.84
C SER A 208 -9.14 -9.22 -13.67
N CYS A 209 -8.68 -9.59 -12.48
CA CYS A 209 -7.26 -9.84 -12.20
C CYS A 209 -6.90 -11.30 -12.47
N SER A 210 -5.69 -11.55 -12.99
CA SER A 210 -5.21 -12.90 -13.31
C SER A 210 -3.71 -13.09 -13.01
N GLU A 211 -3.32 -14.34 -12.75
CA GLU A 211 -1.92 -14.75 -12.59
C GLU A 211 -1.15 -14.01 -11.48
N ASN A 212 -1.84 -13.38 -10.54
CA ASN A 212 -1.19 -12.72 -9.42
C ASN A 212 -0.76 -13.73 -8.36
N ARG A 213 0.33 -13.44 -7.65
CA ARG A 213 0.90 -14.34 -6.64
C ARG A 213 1.20 -13.60 -5.35
N PHE A 214 0.76 -14.17 -4.24
CA PHE A 214 1.06 -13.73 -2.88
C PHE A 214 1.86 -14.82 -2.17
N GLU A 215 3.15 -14.57 -1.95
CA GLU A 215 4.09 -15.56 -1.43
C GLU A 215 4.82 -15.02 -0.20
N GLN A 216 4.87 -15.79 0.87
CA GLN A 216 5.61 -15.46 2.10
C GLN A 216 5.26 -14.07 2.70
N ASN A 217 4.05 -13.57 2.49
CA ASN A 217 3.59 -12.34 3.14
C ASN A 217 3.09 -12.64 4.56
N SER A 218 3.06 -11.60 5.40
CA SER A 218 2.46 -11.65 6.72
C SER A 218 1.19 -10.82 6.73
N PHE A 219 0.05 -11.47 6.95
CA PHE A 219 -1.25 -10.83 7.14
C PHE A 219 -1.58 -10.82 8.64
N VAL A 220 -1.56 -9.63 9.27
CA VAL A 220 -1.60 -9.51 10.73
C VAL A 220 -2.72 -8.59 11.17
N GLY A 221 -3.67 -9.10 11.95
CA GLY A 221 -4.73 -8.30 12.59
C GLY A 221 -5.65 -7.57 11.62
N ASN A 222 -5.79 -8.04 10.38
CA ASN A 222 -6.73 -7.48 9.42
C ASN A 222 -8.15 -7.97 9.73
N MET A 223 -9.17 -7.10 9.58
CA MET A 223 -10.56 -7.51 9.86
C MET A 223 -11.08 -8.51 8.82
N THR A 224 -10.67 -8.33 7.56
CA THR A 224 -11.03 -9.22 6.46
C THR A 224 -9.78 -9.52 5.65
N PRO A 225 -9.40 -10.79 5.48
CA PRO A 225 -8.20 -11.16 4.73
C PRO A 225 -8.36 -10.85 3.23
N LEU A 226 -9.51 -11.17 2.64
CA LEU A 226 -9.77 -10.98 1.21
C LEU A 226 -11.21 -10.52 0.96
N SER A 227 -11.38 -9.49 0.14
CA SER A 227 -12.65 -9.10 -0.47
C SER A 227 -12.58 -9.35 -1.97
N LEU A 228 -13.23 -10.40 -2.45
CA LEU A 228 -13.30 -10.74 -3.87
C LEU A 228 -14.53 -10.07 -4.50
N VAL A 229 -14.28 -9.17 -5.46
CA VAL A 229 -15.32 -8.53 -6.27
C VAL A 229 -15.48 -9.31 -7.58
N GLY A 230 -16.58 -10.02 -7.71
CA GLY A 230 -16.80 -10.92 -8.83
C GLY A 230 -17.03 -12.37 -8.37
N ARG A 231 -16.77 -13.34 -9.23
CA ARG A 231 -17.17 -14.73 -8.99
C ARG A 231 -16.02 -15.66 -8.63
N ARG A 232 -14.84 -15.42 -9.17
CA ARG A 232 -13.67 -16.30 -9.00
C ARG A 232 -12.38 -15.54 -9.27
N THR A 233 -11.28 -16.08 -8.81
CA THR A 233 -9.94 -15.59 -9.14
C THR A 233 -9.01 -16.76 -9.42
N ASP A 234 -8.00 -16.57 -10.25
CA ASP A 234 -6.84 -17.44 -10.43
C ASP A 234 -5.60 -16.93 -9.71
N THR A 235 -5.77 -15.89 -8.87
CA THR A 235 -4.72 -15.39 -7.99
C THR A 235 -4.33 -16.46 -6.98
N ASN A 236 -3.04 -16.72 -6.88
CA ASN A 236 -2.47 -17.74 -6.00
C ASN A 236 -2.00 -17.11 -4.68
N PHE A 237 -2.39 -17.73 -3.57
CA PHE A 237 -1.87 -17.48 -2.23
C PHE A 237 -1.14 -18.72 -1.78
N ASP A 238 0.17 -18.63 -1.55
CA ASP A 238 0.99 -19.79 -1.17
C ASP A 238 2.06 -19.42 -0.15
N GLY A 239 2.03 -20.12 0.98
CA GLY A 239 3.02 -19.96 2.03
C GLY A 239 3.00 -18.59 2.69
N ASN A 240 1.84 -17.97 2.88
CA ASN A 240 1.70 -16.75 3.67
C ASN A 240 1.42 -17.06 5.13
N TYR A 241 1.77 -16.12 6.00
CA TYR A 241 1.41 -16.14 7.40
C TYR A 241 0.09 -15.39 7.63
N TRP A 242 -0.84 -16.00 8.35
CA TRP A 242 -2.15 -15.44 8.72
C TRP A 242 -2.27 -15.44 10.25
N SER A 243 -2.38 -14.27 10.87
CA SER A 243 -2.33 -14.15 12.33
C SER A 243 -3.52 -14.80 13.05
N ASP A 244 -4.59 -15.11 12.36
CA ASP A 244 -5.78 -15.80 12.84
C ASP A 244 -5.86 -17.27 12.40
N ASN A 245 -4.80 -17.79 11.78
CA ASN A 245 -4.67 -19.21 11.50
C ASN A 245 -4.32 -19.98 12.76
N GLU A 246 -5.24 -20.82 13.25
CA GLU A 246 -5.08 -21.66 14.44
C GLU A 246 -4.78 -23.13 14.09
N GLU A 247 -4.61 -23.47 12.80
CA GLU A 247 -4.37 -24.83 12.37
C GLU A 247 -2.94 -25.29 12.77
N PRO A 248 -2.82 -26.55 13.28
CA PRO A 248 -1.55 -27.04 13.77
C PRO A 248 -0.55 -27.37 12.65
N ASP A 249 0.72 -27.37 13.04
CA ASP A 249 1.85 -27.96 12.33
C ASP A 249 2.22 -29.25 13.04
N LEU A 250 1.77 -30.40 12.55
CA LEU A 250 1.94 -31.70 13.22
C LEU A 250 3.26 -32.39 12.84
N ASP A 251 3.79 -32.08 11.66
CA ASP A 251 5.03 -32.69 11.18
C ASP A 251 6.28 -31.82 11.44
N GLY A 252 6.09 -30.55 11.85
CA GLY A 252 7.16 -29.66 12.29
C GLY A 252 7.91 -29.00 11.12
N ASP A 253 7.30 -28.90 9.94
CA ASP A 253 7.93 -28.29 8.76
C ASP A 253 7.79 -26.75 8.71
N GLY A 254 7.05 -26.16 9.67
CA GLY A 254 6.79 -24.73 9.79
C GLY A 254 5.59 -24.25 9.00
N ARG A 255 4.79 -25.17 8.48
CA ARG A 255 3.54 -24.92 7.77
C ARG A 255 2.38 -25.60 8.48
N SER A 256 1.18 -25.07 8.31
CA SER A 256 -0.02 -25.76 8.80
C SER A 256 -0.37 -26.94 7.92
N ASP A 257 -0.79 -28.06 8.54
CA ASP A 257 -1.24 -29.27 7.83
C ASP A 257 -2.56 -29.09 7.09
N ARG A 258 -3.23 -27.96 7.27
CA ARG A 258 -4.48 -27.64 6.60
C ARG A 258 -4.41 -26.29 5.91
N PRO A 259 -5.08 -26.14 4.74
CA PRO A 259 -5.19 -24.87 4.06
C PRO A 259 -5.90 -23.81 4.91
N TYR A 260 -5.44 -22.57 4.80
CA TYR A 260 -6.14 -21.40 5.34
C TYR A 260 -7.13 -20.85 4.29
N ARG A 261 -8.38 -20.66 4.69
CA ARG A 261 -9.44 -20.12 3.83
C ARG A 261 -9.50 -18.60 3.94
N LEU A 262 -9.28 -17.92 2.81
CA LEU A 262 -9.27 -16.46 2.73
C LEU A 262 -10.65 -15.85 2.53
N SER A 263 -11.57 -16.58 1.92
CA SER A 263 -12.90 -16.07 1.57
C SER A 263 -14.00 -16.90 2.22
N SER A 264 -15.04 -16.22 2.65
CA SER A 264 -16.29 -16.82 3.12
C SER A 264 -17.44 -16.45 2.16
N VAL A 265 -18.56 -17.16 2.24
CA VAL A 265 -19.79 -16.77 1.52
C VAL A 265 -20.20 -15.35 1.89
N PHE A 266 -19.98 -14.94 3.15
CA PHE A 266 -20.27 -13.59 3.59
C PHE A 266 -19.36 -12.54 2.94
N ASP A 267 -18.08 -12.84 2.82
CA ASP A 267 -17.11 -11.95 2.14
C ASP A 267 -17.43 -11.80 0.66
N HIS A 268 -17.86 -12.88 0.03
CA HIS A 268 -18.35 -12.86 -1.35
C HIS A 268 -19.63 -12.00 -1.50
N LEU A 269 -20.58 -12.12 -0.58
CA LEU A 269 -21.76 -11.27 -0.55
C LEU A 269 -21.39 -9.80 -0.34
N ARG A 270 -20.46 -9.52 0.53
CA ARG A 270 -19.97 -8.17 0.82
C ARG A 270 -19.26 -7.53 -0.38
N GLY A 271 -18.41 -8.27 -1.06
CA GLY A 271 -17.72 -7.81 -2.28
C GLY A 271 -18.67 -7.46 -3.42
N ASN A 272 -19.86 -8.10 -3.47
CA ASN A 272 -20.84 -7.94 -4.56
C ASN A 272 -22.07 -7.11 -4.17
N LEU A 273 -22.30 -6.86 -2.89
CA LEU A 273 -23.45 -6.13 -2.36
C LEU A 273 -22.99 -5.08 -1.35
N SER A 274 -22.89 -3.82 -1.76
CA SER A 274 -22.42 -2.73 -0.91
C SER A 274 -23.26 -2.54 0.40
N ALA A 275 -24.54 -2.95 0.41
CA ALA A 275 -25.35 -2.94 1.62
C ALA A 275 -24.92 -3.99 2.66
N ALA A 276 -24.19 -5.04 2.26
CA ALA A 276 -23.73 -6.07 3.19
C ALA A 276 -22.64 -5.55 4.15
N ASP A 277 -21.92 -4.47 3.81
CA ASP A 277 -20.97 -3.81 4.69
C ASP A 277 -21.58 -3.36 6.03
N LEU A 278 -22.88 -3.05 6.06
CA LEU A 278 -23.60 -2.67 7.28
C LEU A 278 -23.76 -3.82 8.29
N PHE A 279 -23.57 -5.07 7.84
CA PHE A 279 -23.80 -6.26 8.66
C PHE A 279 -22.51 -7.00 9.04
N THR A 280 -21.33 -6.43 8.76
CA THR A 280 -20.02 -7.10 8.96
C THR A 280 -19.77 -7.59 10.38
N GLN A 281 -20.33 -6.91 11.39
CA GLN A 281 -20.22 -7.30 12.79
C GLN A 281 -21.53 -7.81 13.37
N GLY A 282 -22.50 -8.12 12.53
CA GLY A 282 -23.82 -8.56 12.94
C GLY A 282 -23.87 -10.05 13.29
N PHE A 283 -24.84 -10.43 14.14
CA PHE A 283 -25.13 -11.84 14.45
C PHE A 283 -25.38 -12.68 13.19
N ALA A 284 -25.92 -12.07 12.13
CA ALA A 284 -26.16 -12.74 10.84
C ALA A 284 -24.86 -13.18 10.15
N ALA A 285 -23.80 -12.34 10.19
CA ALA A 285 -22.50 -12.69 9.62
C ALA A 285 -21.86 -13.87 10.39
N SER A 286 -21.93 -13.82 11.72
CA SER A 286 -21.42 -14.91 12.57
C SER A 286 -22.20 -16.21 12.39
N ALA A 287 -23.53 -16.11 12.25
CA ALA A 287 -24.38 -17.29 12.02
C ALA A 287 -24.12 -17.91 10.63
N LEU A 288 -23.91 -17.06 9.60
CA LEU A 288 -23.56 -17.53 8.25
C LEU A 288 -22.20 -18.22 8.24
N GLY A 289 -21.18 -17.64 8.89
CA GLY A 289 -19.86 -18.25 9.03
C GLY A 289 -19.89 -19.59 9.81
N MET A 290 -20.75 -19.73 10.82
CA MET A 290 -20.94 -21.01 11.49
C MET A 290 -21.65 -22.04 10.60
N ALA A 291 -22.66 -21.61 9.83
CA ALA A 291 -23.37 -22.47 8.88
C ALA A 291 -22.44 -22.96 7.76
N GLU A 292 -21.57 -22.09 7.27
CA GLU A 292 -20.57 -22.39 6.24
C GLU A 292 -19.56 -23.45 6.72
N ARG A 293 -19.05 -23.33 7.94
CA ARG A 293 -18.18 -24.36 8.56
C ARG A 293 -18.90 -25.69 8.76
N ALA A 294 -20.19 -25.66 9.05
CA ALA A 294 -21.01 -26.87 9.24
C ALA A 294 -21.42 -27.53 7.91
N PHE A 295 -21.52 -26.74 6.86
CA PHE A 295 -21.99 -27.17 5.52
C PHE A 295 -21.08 -26.63 4.41
N PRO A 296 -19.90 -27.25 4.17
CA PRO A 296 -18.92 -26.80 3.17
C PRO A 296 -19.44 -26.72 1.74
N VAL A 297 -20.58 -27.33 1.45
CA VAL A 297 -21.25 -27.31 0.13
C VAL A 297 -21.74 -25.90 -0.25
N LEU A 298 -21.82 -24.98 0.70
CA LEU A 298 -22.24 -23.59 0.45
C LEU A 298 -21.14 -22.71 -0.15
N ASP A 299 -19.90 -23.17 -0.17
CA ASP A 299 -18.77 -22.43 -0.72
C ASP A 299 -18.39 -22.97 -2.11
N PRO A 300 -18.82 -22.28 -3.19
CA PRO A 300 -18.67 -22.84 -4.54
C PRO A 300 -17.24 -22.85 -5.07
N LEU A 301 -16.33 -22.00 -4.58
CA LEU A 301 -14.92 -21.91 -5.03
C LEU A 301 -14.09 -21.19 -3.94
N PRO A 302 -13.61 -21.92 -2.93
CA PRO A 302 -12.83 -21.32 -1.88
C PRO A 302 -11.51 -20.76 -2.42
N VAL A 303 -11.15 -19.55 -2.00
CA VAL A 303 -9.80 -19.04 -2.17
C VAL A 303 -9.00 -19.46 -0.95
N GLU A 304 -7.96 -20.24 -1.15
CA GLU A 304 -7.19 -20.86 -0.07
C GLU A 304 -5.69 -20.61 -0.24
N ASP A 305 -4.99 -20.49 0.90
CA ASP A 305 -3.55 -20.68 0.98
C ASP A 305 -3.30 -22.13 1.38
N HIS A 306 -2.72 -22.91 0.49
CA HIS A 306 -2.60 -24.37 0.67
C HIS A 306 -1.47 -24.78 1.62
N ALA A 307 -0.53 -23.87 1.91
CA ALA A 307 0.62 -24.16 2.75
C ALA A 307 0.97 -22.98 3.67
N PRO A 308 -0.02 -22.52 4.50
CA PRO A 308 0.15 -21.33 5.31
C PRO A 308 1.25 -21.52 6.35
N LEU A 309 2.04 -20.47 6.59
CA LEU A 309 3.12 -20.47 7.55
C LEU A 309 2.58 -20.38 8.97
N VAL A 310 3.16 -21.16 9.89
CA VAL A 310 2.85 -21.09 11.33
C VAL A 310 3.52 -19.90 12.01
N TYR A 311 4.65 -19.43 11.46
CA TYR A 311 5.37 -18.26 11.96
C TYR A 311 5.56 -17.23 10.85
N PRO A 312 5.49 -15.93 11.19
CA PRO A 312 5.72 -14.89 10.19
C PRO A 312 7.15 -14.96 9.65
N PRO A 313 7.35 -14.82 8.33
CA PRO A 313 8.67 -14.74 7.75
C PRO A 313 9.45 -13.56 8.34
N ARG A 314 10.77 -13.72 8.48
CA ARG A 314 11.62 -12.61 8.93
C ARG A 314 11.62 -11.52 7.87
N LEU A 315 11.26 -10.31 8.29
CA LEU A 315 11.42 -9.14 7.44
C LEU A 315 12.90 -8.75 7.42
N ASP A 316 13.43 -8.48 6.24
CA ASP A 316 14.65 -7.70 6.12
C ASP A 316 14.36 -6.33 6.75
N ALA A 317 15.21 -5.90 7.67
CA ALA A 317 14.93 -4.78 8.56
C ALA A 317 14.36 -3.57 7.80
N VAL A 318 13.12 -3.19 8.12
CA VAL A 318 12.57 -1.91 7.68
C VAL A 318 13.48 -0.81 8.26
N PRO A 319 14.03 0.10 7.45
CA PRO A 319 14.93 1.14 7.95
C PRO A 319 14.29 1.90 9.10
N ARG A 320 14.97 1.98 10.24
CA ARG A 320 14.52 2.80 11.36
C ARG A 320 14.67 4.26 10.95
N ASP A 321 13.61 5.05 11.14
CA ASP A 321 13.63 6.49 10.91
C ASP A 321 14.79 7.15 11.67
N SER A 322 15.83 7.57 10.97
CA SER A 322 16.91 8.39 11.54
C SER A 322 16.48 9.85 11.79
N HIS A 323 15.23 10.21 11.49
CA HIS A 323 14.72 11.57 11.58
C HIS A 323 13.61 11.81 12.62
N ARG A 324 13.17 10.80 13.37
CA ARG A 324 12.33 11.03 14.55
C ARG A 324 13.20 11.30 15.77
N GLN A 325 13.31 12.56 16.16
CA GLN A 325 13.57 12.91 17.57
C GLN A 325 12.46 12.24 18.40
N ALA A 326 12.88 11.52 19.44
CA ALA A 326 12.04 10.68 20.26
C ALA A 326 10.79 11.43 20.80
N GLY A 327 9.65 11.20 20.15
CA GLY A 327 8.34 11.43 20.75
C GLY A 327 7.82 10.09 21.30
N PRO A 328 6.86 10.10 22.22
CA PRO A 328 6.40 8.90 22.95
C PRO A 328 5.81 7.78 22.09
N ASP A 329 5.57 7.99 20.80
CA ASP A 329 4.93 7.02 19.91
C ASP A 329 5.89 6.02 19.24
N ALA A 330 7.22 6.19 19.41
CA ALA A 330 8.22 5.22 18.93
C ALA A 330 8.14 3.87 19.66
N ALA A 331 7.43 3.81 20.79
CA ALA A 331 7.21 2.57 21.55
C ALA A 331 6.13 1.68 20.91
N GLY A 332 5.17 2.22 20.14
CA GLY A 332 4.06 1.47 19.56
C GLY A 332 4.49 0.54 18.42
N LEU A 333 5.39 1.00 17.54
CA LEU A 333 5.84 0.17 16.40
C LEU A 333 6.93 -0.86 16.80
N ALA A 334 7.72 -0.56 17.83
CA ALA A 334 8.62 -1.56 18.45
C ALA A 334 7.82 -2.61 19.25
N ALA A 335 6.64 -2.25 19.79
CA ALA A 335 5.76 -3.17 20.49
C ALA A 335 5.09 -4.17 19.54
N CYS A 336 4.83 -3.82 18.28
CA CYS A 336 4.31 -4.78 17.29
C CYS A 336 5.32 -5.93 17.01
N GLY A 337 6.62 -5.61 16.94
CA GLY A 337 7.68 -6.65 16.82
C GLY A 337 7.93 -7.44 18.11
N ILE A 338 7.66 -6.85 19.29
CA ILE A 338 7.88 -7.46 20.61
C ILE A 338 6.60 -8.16 21.11
N ALA A 339 5.41 -7.68 20.77
CA ALA A 339 4.14 -8.33 21.14
C ALA A 339 3.95 -9.67 20.40
N LEU A 340 4.48 -9.81 19.17
CA LEU A 340 4.50 -11.09 18.46
C LEU A 340 5.37 -12.16 19.17
N SER A 341 6.38 -11.76 19.96
CA SER A 341 7.19 -12.69 20.77
C SER A 341 6.69 -12.91 22.19
N ALA A 342 5.87 -12.00 22.76
CA ALA A 342 5.37 -12.08 24.14
C ALA A 342 3.97 -12.72 24.23
N GLY A 343 3.14 -12.63 23.19
CA GLY A 343 1.82 -13.26 23.16
C GLY A 343 1.88 -14.79 23.17
N ALA A 344 2.87 -15.38 22.54
CA ALA A 344 3.09 -16.84 22.55
C ALA A 344 3.60 -17.39 23.89
N ALA A 345 4.22 -16.54 24.74
CA ALA A 345 4.76 -16.98 26.02
C ALA A 345 3.76 -16.88 27.19
N THR A 346 2.66 -16.13 27.03
CA THR A 346 1.69 -15.91 28.13
C THR A 346 0.55 -16.94 28.12
N LEU A 347 0.28 -17.59 26.99
CA LEU A 347 -0.72 -18.65 26.88
C LEU A 347 -0.25 -20.02 27.44
N LEU A 348 1.06 -20.23 27.62
CA LEU A 348 1.61 -21.46 28.17
C LEU A 348 1.74 -21.47 29.69
N LYS A 349 1.37 -20.44 30.44
CA LYS A 349 1.43 -20.36 31.90
C LYS A 349 0.08 -20.41 32.61
N GLY A 350 -1.01 -20.65 31.92
CA GLY A 350 -2.38 -20.68 32.49
C GLY A 350 -2.97 -22.06 32.72
N GLN A 351 -2.23 -23.16 32.49
CA GLN A 351 -2.69 -24.52 32.85
C GLN A 351 -1.63 -25.23 33.66
N ARG A 352 -1.70 -25.04 34.94
CA ARG A 352 -1.31 -25.97 35.98
C ARG A 352 -2.20 -25.79 37.21
#